data_3572833a95a641eaffb8634682bc46aa
#
_entry.id   3572833a95a641eaffb8634682bc46aa
#
_cell.length_a   1.000
_cell.length_b   1.000
_cell.length_c   1.000
_cell.angle_alpha   90.00
_cell.angle_beta   90.00
_cell.angle_gamma   90.00
#
_symmetry.space_group_name_H-M   'P 1'
#
loop_
_entity.id
_entity.type
_entity.pdbx_description
1 polymer ?
#
loop_
_entity_poly.entity_id
_entity_poly.type
_entity_poly.pdbx_seq_one_letter_code
_entity_poly.pdbx_strand_id
1 'polypeptide(L)'
;MDTELARTFLVVVSTGSFVAASQRLHVTQSTVSTRIQRLEETLGADLFVRNKAGTTLTAAGQRFQRHASLLTRTVEQARHEIGIVSGFRATLTVGSRHGLWEDLLLRWLPIFASLAPDVAVRAQIGFEEDLMQSLIDGMSDICLMYTPQARPGLTVELLLEEQLVMASTRTDSPPEPSGDYIYVDWGAEFFAHHSLAFPNFVGAPLSVNIGWLGLQRLLMNGGTGYFPARMLRAHEVTGKVHRVVDAPEFRLPAYLCFPAKMESGPLSLALDTIRRVAAEGA
;
A
#
# COMPACT_ATOMS: atom_id res chain seq x y z
N MET A 1 4.17 10.91 -27.78
CA MET A 1 2.78 10.96 -27.26
C MET A 1 2.75 11.99 -26.13
N ASP A 2 1.79 12.90 -26.16
CA ASP A 2 1.66 13.96 -25.15
C ASP A 2 0.99 13.41 -23.89
N THR A 3 1.56 13.67 -22.72
CA THR A 3 1.02 13.23 -21.42
C THR A 3 -0.34 13.84 -21.09
N GLU A 4 -0.63 15.03 -21.64
CA GLU A 4 -1.95 15.66 -21.55
C GLU A 4 -3.05 14.79 -22.17
N LEU A 5 -2.76 14.12 -23.28
CA LEU A 5 -3.71 13.21 -23.94
C LEU A 5 -3.98 11.99 -23.06
N ALA A 6 -2.92 11.38 -22.50
CA ALA A 6 -3.05 10.24 -21.58
C ALA A 6 -3.82 10.62 -20.30
N ARG A 7 -3.53 11.79 -19.73
CA ARG A 7 -4.27 12.32 -18.57
C ARG A 7 -5.75 12.57 -18.88
N THR A 8 -6.04 13.16 -20.03
CA THR A 8 -7.41 13.40 -20.48
C THR A 8 -8.17 12.09 -20.63
N PHE A 9 -7.54 11.06 -21.21
CA PHE A 9 -8.09 9.72 -21.34
C PHE A 9 -8.45 9.12 -19.96
N LEU A 10 -7.54 9.15 -18.98
CA LEU A 10 -7.77 8.62 -17.63
C LEU A 10 -8.91 9.35 -16.90
N VAL A 11 -9.03 10.66 -17.10
CA VAL A 11 -10.14 11.42 -16.50
C VAL A 11 -11.47 11.04 -17.15
N VAL A 12 -11.55 10.83 -18.47
CA VAL A 12 -12.76 10.32 -19.13
C VAL A 12 -13.11 8.92 -18.61
N VAL A 13 -12.12 8.03 -18.44
CA VAL A 13 -12.33 6.70 -17.85
C VAL A 13 -12.93 6.79 -16.44
N SER A 14 -12.36 7.64 -15.58
CA SER A 14 -12.80 7.75 -14.18
C SER A 14 -14.17 8.43 -14.01
N THR A 15 -14.56 9.28 -14.96
CA THR A 15 -15.85 10.01 -14.89
C THR A 15 -16.96 9.35 -15.70
N GLY A 16 -16.63 8.45 -16.65
CA GLY A 16 -17.57 7.82 -17.58
C GLY A 16 -18.25 8.79 -18.54
N SER A 17 -17.80 10.08 -18.60
CA SER A 17 -18.45 11.14 -19.34
C SER A 17 -17.48 12.20 -19.82
N PHE A 18 -17.55 12.58 -21.09
CA PHE A 18 -16.76 13.66 -21.66
C PHE A 18 -17.13 15.04 -21.06
N VAL A 19 -18.39 15.23 -20.68
CA VAL A 19 -18.85 16.47 -20.03
C VAL A 19 -18.27 16.54 -18.61
N ALA A 20 -18.40 15.49 -17.82
CA ALA A 20 -17.84 15.46 -16.46
C ALA A 20 -16.31 15.57 -16.48
N ALA A 21 -15.64 14.94 -17.45
CA ALA A 21 -14.21 15.08 -17.65
C ALA A 21 -13.79 16.53 -17.97
N SER A 22 -14.56 17.25 -18.79
CA SER A 22 -14.27 18.64 -19.12
C SER A 22 -14.34 19.55 -17.88
N GLN A 23 -15.33 19.34 -17.03
CA GLN A 23 -15.47 20.06 -15.75
C GLN A 23 -14.28 19.79 -14.82
N ARG A 24 -13.88 18.51 -14.69
CA ARG A 24 -12.77 18.12 -13.82
C ARG A 24 -11.40 18.61 -14.32
N LEU A 25 -11.26 18.76 -15.66
CA LEU A 25 -10.03 19.27 -16.29
C LEU A 25 -10.04 20.79 -16.48
N HIS A 26 -11.13 21.49 -16.14
CA HIS A 26 -11.32 22.92 -16.36
C HIS A 26 -11.11 23.36 -17.83
N VAL A 27 -11.61 22.55 -18.77
CA VAL A 27 -11.56 22.80 -20.22
C VAL A 27 -12.94 22.61 -20.84
N THR A 28 -13.10 22.97 -22.12
CA THR A 28 -14.36 22.71 -22.83
C THR A 28 -14.52 21.24 -23.21
N GLN A 29 -15.76 20.76 -23.39
CA GLN A 29 -16.02 19.40 -23.88
C GLN A 29 -15.40 19.16 -25.27
N SER A 30 -15.40 20.18 -26.14
CA SER A 30 -14.75 20.08 -27.45
C SER A 30 -13.25 19.83 -27.32
N THR A 31 -12.58 20.48 -26.37
CA THR A 31 -11.15 20.23 -26.06
C THR A 31 -10.91 18.79 -25.65
N VAL A 32 -11.75 18.25 -24.74
CA VAL A 32 -11.65 16.82 -24.34
C VAL A 32 -11.84 15.90 -25.53
N SER A 33 -12.87 16.16 -26.36
CA SER A 33 -13.15 15.35 -27.56
C SER A 33 -11.99 15.38 -28.54
N THR A 34 -11.42 16.55 -28.82
CA THR A 34 -10.28 16.71 -29.74
C THR A 34 -9.02 16.00 -29.20
N ARG A 35 -8.76 16.09 -27.90
CA ARG A 35 -7.63 15.38 -27.27
C ARG A 35 -7.79 13.87 -27.37
N ILE A 36 -8.98 13.33 -27.13
CA ILE A 36 -9.23 11.89 -27.26
C ILE A 36 -9.11 11.45 -28.72
N GLN A 37 -9.73 12.18 -29.66
CA GLN A 37 -9.60 11.86 -31.08
C GLN A 37 -8.13 11.84 -31.53
N ARG A 38 -7.34 12.84 -31.17
CA ARG A 38 -5.89 12.88 -31.48
C ARG A 38 -5.13 11.70 -30.87
N LEU A 39 -5.52 11.26 -29.67
CA LEU A 39 -4.95 10.07 -29.04
C LEU A 39 -5.28 8.80 -29.82
N GLU A 40 -6.55 8.62 -30.20
CA GLU A 40 -7.06 7.50 -31.00
C GLU A 40 -6.39 7.46 -32.38
N GLU A 41 -6.25 8.60 -33.05
CA GLU A 41 -5.49 8.72 -34.32
C GLU A 41 -4.02 8.31 -34.13
N THR A 42 -3.37 8.75 -33.05
CA THR A 42 -1.95 8.41 -32.76
C THR A 42 -1.77 6.92 -32.51
N LEU A 43 -2.77 6.26 -31.90
CA LEU A 43 -2.72 4.83 -31.57
C LEU A 43 -3.32 3.94 -32.66
N GLY A 44 -3.99 4.52 -33.65
CA GLY A 44 -4.64 3.79 -34.74
C GLY A 44 -5.84 2.94 -34.28
N ALA A 45 -6.49 3.30 -33.16
CA ALA A 45 -7.60 2.54 -32.62
C ALA A 45 -8.51 3.42 -31.76
N ASP A 46 -9.83 3.17 -31.84
CA ASP A 46 -10.79 3.78 -30.94
C ASP A 46 -10.62 3.23 -29.53
N LEU A 47 -10.57 4.12 -28.54
CA LEU A 47 -10.40 3.77 -27.13
C LEU A 47 -11.73 3.76 -26.37
N PHE A 48 -12.75 4.47 -26.89
CA PHE A 48 -14.07 4.59 -26.26
C PHE A 48 -15.20 4.19 -27.20
N VAL A 49 -16.22 3.58 -26.63
CA VAL A 49 -17.55 3.42 -27.24
C VAL A 49 -18.48 4.43 -26.59
N ARG A 50 -19.15 5.28 -27.39
CA ARG A 50 -20.16 6.23 -26.91
C ARG A 50 -21.56 5.67 -27.18
N ASN A 51 -22.39 5.61 -26.18
CA ASN A 51 -23.77 5.18 -26.29
C ASN A 51 -24.69 6.09 -25.44
N LYS A 52 -25.99 5.87 -25.49
CA LYS A 52 -26.98 6.66 -24.72
C LYS A 52 -26.82 6.48 -23.18
N ALA A 53 -26.15 5.43 -22.73
CA ALA A 53 -25.90 5.15 -21.31
C ALA A 53 -24.58 5.77 -20.81
N GLY A 54 -23.75 6.35 -21.68
CA GLY A 54 -22.49 6.97 -21.31
C GLY A 54 -21.31 6.55 -22.22
N THR A 55 -20.12 6.60 -21.67
CA THR A 55 -18.86 6.30 -22.37
C THR A 55 -18.20 5.09 -21.70
N THR A 56 -17.91 4.06 -22.47
CA THR A 56 -17.23 2.82 -22.01
C THR A 56 -15.96 2.58 -22.81
N LEU A 57 -15.01 1.86 -22.24
CA LEU A 57 -13.76 1.49 -22.90
C LEU A 57 -13.98 0.40 -23.96
N THR A 58 -13.28 0.52 -25.08
CA THR A 58 -13.04 -0.60 -26.02
C THR A 58 -12.00 -1.57 -25.46
N ALA A 59 -11.80 -2.72 -26.09
CA ALA A 59 -10.69 -3.63 -25.78
C ALA A 59 -9.31 -2.96 -25.94
N ALA A 60 -9.16 -2.02 -26.89
CA ALA A 60 -7.96 -1.20 -27.06
C ALA A 60 -7.83 -0.21 -25.89
N GLY A 61 -8.92 0.46 -25.50
CA GLY A 61 -8.96 1.36 -24.35
C GLY A 61 -8.57 0.69 -23.04
N GLN A 62 -9.07 -0.53 -22.77
CA GLN A 62 -8.69 -1.31 -21.58
C GLN A 62 -7.20 -1.62 -21.56
N ARG A 63 -6.62 -2.02 -22.69
CA ARG A 63 -5.17 -2.25 -22.78
C ARG A 63 -4.38 -0.97 -22.59
N PHE A 64 -4.82 0.13 -23.20
CA PHE A 64 -4.14 1.41 -23.13
C PHE A 64 -4.21 2.04 -21.72
N GLN A 65 -5.24 1.77 -20.94
CA GLN A 65 -5.43 2.34 -19.60
C GLN A 65 -4.20 2.12 -18.68
N ARG A 66 -3.59 0.93 -18.71
CA ARG A 66 -2.37 0.64 -17.95
C ARG A 66 -1.21 1.50 -18.42
N HIS A 67 -1.02 1.61 -19.73
CA HIS A 67 0.05 2.43 -20.31
C HIS A 67 -0.15 3.93 -20.06
N ALA A 68 -1.39 4.42 -20.14
CA ALA A 68 -1.72 5.81 -19.83
C ALA A 68 -1.40 6.15 -18.37
N SER A 69 -1.74 5.25 -17.43
CA SER A 69 -1.43 5.41 -16.01
C SER A 69 0.08 5.47 -15.77
N LEU A 70 0.83 4.53 -16.38
CA LEU A 70 2.28 4.49 -16.27
C LEU A 70 2.92 5.77 -16.82
N LEU A 71 2.51 6.20 -18.01
CA LEU A 71 3.05 7.38 -18.67
C LEU A 71 2.81 8.67 -17.85
N THR A 72 1.61 8.83 -17.30
CA THR A 72 1.27 9.96 -16.46
C THR A 72 2.07 9.95 -15.17
N ARG A 73 2.18 8.79 -14.51
CA ARG A 73 2.99 8.61 -13.31
C ARG A 73 4.46 8.91 -13.55
N THR A 74 5.05 8.35 -14.62
CA THR A 74 6.48 8.58 -14.95
C THR A 74 6.78 10.07 -15.14
N VAL A 75 5.90 10.82 -15.78
CA VAL A 75 6.10 12.27 -15.94
C VAL A 75 5.93 13.03 -14.62
N GLU A 76 4.96 12.65 -13.81
CA GLU A 76 4.82 13.23 -12.47
C GLU A 76 6.04 12.91 -11.60
N GLN A 77 6.57 11.69 -11.68
CA GLN A 77 7.80 11.29 -10.99
C GLN A 77 8.99 12.11 -11.48
N ALA A 78 9.20 12.22 -12.79
CA ALA A 78 10.28 13.04 -13.35
C ALA A 78 10.16 14.51 -12.91
N ARG A 79 8.95 15.08 -12.88
CA ARG A 79 8.73 16.43 -12.35
C ARG A 79 9.09 16.54 -10.87
N HIS A 80 8.78 15.51 -10.10
CA HIS A 80 9.15 15.47 -8.68
C HIS A 80 10.67 15.28 -8.47
N GLU A 81 11.33 14.50 -9.32
CA GLU A 81 12.78 14.30 -9.28
C GLU A 81 13.56 15.54 -9.74
N ILE A 82 13.07 16.23 -10.77
CA ILE A 82 13.63 17.50 -11.23
C ILE A 82 13.36 18.63 -10.21
N GLY A 83 12.20 18.56 -9.53
CA GLY A 83 11.83 19.45 -8.43
C GLY A 83 12.35 18.99 -7.06
N ILE A 84 13.44 18.20 -7.00
CA ILE A 84 14.10 17.82 -5.74
C ILE A 84 14.30 19.08 -4.93
N VAL A 85 13.78 19.08 -3.70
CA VAL A 85 13.97 20.15 -2.73
C VAL A 85 15.46 20.48 -2.70
N SER A 86 15.81 21.73 -2.93
CA SER A 86 17.21 22.17 -2.99
C SER A 86 17.97 21.67 -1.76
N GLY A 87 19.02 20.87 -1.97
CA GLY A 87 19.81 20.28 -0.89
C GLY A 87 19.85 18.74 -0.87
N PHE A 88 19.00 18.05 -1.64
CA PHE A 88 19.06 16.58 -1.76
C PHE A 88 19.65 16.18 -3.12
N ARG A 89 20.45 15.09 -3.16
CA ARG A 89 21.01 14.53 -4.41
C ARG A 89 20.14 13.43 -5.03
N ALA A 90 19.26 12.83 -4.24
CA ALA A 90 18.39 11.75 -4.69
C ALA A 90 17.10 11.67 -3.84
N THR A 91 16.10 10.97 -4.35
CA THR A 91 14.91 10.59 -3.60
C THR A 91 14.82 9.06 -3.55
N LEU A 92 14.52 8.51 -2.38
CA LEU A 92 14.21 7.10 -2.17
C LEU A 92 12.73 6.96 -1.83
N THR A 93 11.99 6.23 -2.65
CA THR A 93 10.58 5.98 -2.42
C THR A 93 10.37 4.62 -1.74
N VAL A 94 9.83 4.64 -0.53
CA VAL A 94 9.55 3.45 0.28
C VAL A 94 8.05 3.29 0.44
N GLY A 95 7.52 2.22 -0.13
CA GLY A 95 6.12 1.82 0.01
C GLY A 95 5.96 0.75 1.09
N SER A 96 4.88 0.76 1.84
CA SER A 96 4.63 -0.31 2.81
C SER A 96 3.16 -0.42 3.22
N ARG A 97 2.81 -1.59 3.75
CA ARG A 97 1.59 -1.74 4.54
C ARG A 97 1.65 -0.83 5.75
N HIS A 98 0.50 -0.27 6.14
CA HIS A 98 0.42 0.68 7.25
C HIS A 98 1.07 0.12 8.53
N GLY A 99 0.76 -1.11 8.91
CA GLY A 99 1.28 -1.72 10.12
C GLY A 99 2.81 -1.86 10.18
N LEU A 100 3.49 -1.96 9.04
CA LEU A 100 4.96 -1.99 8.98
C LEU A 100 5.57 -0.58 9.05
N TRP A 101 4.80 0.47 8.70
CA TRP A 101 5.22 1.85 8.95
C TRP A 101 5.20 2.18 10.43
N GLU A 102 4.19 1.76 11.17
CA GLU A 102 3.81 2.25 12.49
C GLU A 102 4.92 2.13 13.55
N ASP A 103 5.72 1.08 13.51
CA ASP A 103 6.86 0.94 14.43
C ASP A 103 8.16 0.77 13.64
N LEU A 104 8.22 -0.22 12.76
CA LEU A 104 9.45 -0.63 12.09
C LEU A 104 10.06 0.50 11.25
N LEU A 105 9.33 1.04 10.29
CA LEU A 105 9.86 2.06 9.39
C LEU A 105 9.96 3.45 10.02
N LEU A 106 9.11 3.77 11.01
CA LEU A 106 9.27 5.00 11.78
C LEU A 106 10.55 5.00 12.61
N ARG A 107 11.02 3.85 13.12
CA ARG A 107 12.34 3.73 13.76
C ARG A 107 13.49 3.80 12.76
N TRP A 108 13.28 3.28 11.55
CA TRP A 108 14.27 3.31 10.49
C TRP A 108 14.52 4.72 9.95
N LEU A 109 13.50 5.57 9.81
CA LEU A 109 13.62 6.90 9.20
C LEU A 109 14.74 7.78 9.78
N PRO A 110 14.84 8.00 11.10
CA PRO A 110 15.90 8.83 11.67
C PRO A 110 17.29 8.21 11.49
N ILE A 111 17.40 6.89 11.49
CA ILE A 111 18.67 6.19 11.26
C ILE A 111 19.13 6.43 9.81
N PHE A 112 18.25 6.22 8.85
CA PHE A 112 18.57 6.46 7.45
C PHE A 112 18.89 7.93 7.16
N ALA A 113 18.10 8.87 7.70
CA ALA A 113 18.33 10.30 7.54
C ALA A 113 19.69 10.75 8.09
N SER A 114 20.19 10.13 9.17
CA SER A 114 21.50 10.43 9.72
C SER A 114 22.65 9.90 8.86
N LEU A 115 22.46 8.77 8.16
CA LEU A 115 23.46 8.14 7.31
C LEU A 115 23.47 8.66 5.88
N ALA A 116 22.35 9.16 5.40
CA ALA A 116 22.17 9.71 4.06
C ALA A 116 21.38 11.04 4.12
N PRO A 117 21.94 12.10 4.74
CA PRO A 117 21.23 13.37 4.94
C PRO A 117 20.93 14.12 3.63
N ASP A 118 21.56 13.72 2.55
CA ASP A 118 21.40 14.25 1.20
C ASP A 118 20.41 13.42 0.33
N VAL A 119 19.71 12.46 0.93
CA VAL A 119 18.67 11.64 0.26
C VAL A 119 17.32 11.92 0.88
N ALA A 120 16.39 12.42 0.07
CA ALA A 120 15.00 12.58 0.50
C ALA A 120 14.28 11.21 0.54
N VAL A 121 13.45 10.97 1.55
CA VAL A 121 12.61 9.77 1.62
C VAL A 121 11.17 10.14 1.32
N ARG A 122 10.57 9.43 0.35
CA ARG A 122 9.14 9.47 0.09
C ARG A 122 8.48 8.23 0.69
N ALA A 123 7.66 8.43 1.70
CA ALA A 123 6.88 7.38 2.36
C ALA A 123 5.54 7.19 1.65
N GLN A 124 5.19 5.95 1.34
CA GLN A 124 3.90 5.59 0.73
C GLN A 124 3.25 4.45 1.51
N ILE A 125 1.93 4.51 1.62
CA ILE A 125 1.12 3.42 2.19
C ILE A 125 0.27 2.84 1.07
N GLY A 126 0.21 1.52 0.98
CA GLY A 126 -0.59 0.82 -0.02
C GLY A 126 -0.96 -0.59 0.41
N PHE A 127 -1.80 -1.22 -0.40
CA PHE A 127 -2.07 -2.65 -0.33
C PHE A 127 -1.13 -3.41 -1.27
N GLU A 128 -1.06 -4.72 -1.12
CA GLU A 128 -0.11 -5.59 -1.80
C GLU A 128 -0.08 -5.39 -3.32
N GLU A 129 -1.26 -5.31 -3.94
CA GLU A 129 -1.38 -5.15 -5.39
C GLU A 129 -0.81 -3.80 -5.86
N ASP A 130 -1.17 -2.71 -5.16
CA ASP A 130 -0.68 -1.36 -5.47
C ASP A 130 0.83 -1.24 -5.24
N LEU A 131 1.33 -1.82 -4.13
CA LEU A 131 2.75 -1.82 -3.79
C LEU A 131 3.57 -2.63 -4.79
N MET A 132 3.10 -3.82 -5.17
CA MET A 132 3.75 -4.62 -6.21
C MET A 132 3.75 -3.92 -7.56
N GLN A 133 2.63 -3.29 -7.94
CA GLN A 133 2.55 -2.54 -9.18
C GLN A 133 3.48 -1.33 -9.17
N SER A 134 3.61 -0.63 -8.04
CA SER A 134 4.52 0.52 -7.91
C SER A 134 6.00 0.13 -8.07
N LEU A 135 6.40 -1.06 -7.57
CA LEU A 135 7.74 -1.59 -7.80
C LEU A 135 7.97 -1.95 -9.28
N ILE A 136 7.01 -2.63 -9.92
CA ILE A 136 7.08 -3.02 -11.33
C ILE A 136 7.19 -1.77 -12.22
N ASP A 137 6.45 -0.72 -11.89
CA ASP A 137 6.43 0.54 -12.62
C ASP A 137 7.63 1.46 -12.28
N GLY A 138 8.52 1.05 -11.36
CA GLY A 138 9.65 1.86 -10.90
C GLY A 138 9.24 3.11 -10.11
N MET A 139 8.03 3.13 -9.57
CA MET A 139 7.47 4.24 -8.77
C MET A 139 7.85 4.14 -7.30
N SER A 140 8.22 2.96 -6.85
CA SER A 140 8.80 2.68 -5.54
C SER A 140 10.13 1.95 -5.72
N ASP A 141 11.10 2.29 -4.88
CA ASP A 141 12.41 1.64 -4.85
C ASP A 141 12.41 0.43 -3.94
N ILE A 142 11.67 0.52 -2.83
CA ILE A 142 11.53 -0.53 -1.82
C ILE A 142 10.06 -0.63 -1.42
N CYS A 143 9.56 -1.85 -1.24
CA CYS A 143 8.26 -2.08 -0.62
C CYS A 143 8.34 -3.14 0.47
N LEU A 144 7.57 -2.92 1.57
CA LEU A 144 7.38 -3.89 2.64
C LEU A 144 5.92 -4.32 2.68
N MET A 145 5.67 -5.64 2.67
CA MET A 145 4.31 -6.19 2.60
C MET A 145 4.25 -7.62 3.16
N TYR A 146 3.04 -8.13 3.38
CA TYR A 146 2.84 -9.46 3.97
C TYR A 146 2.68 -10.58 2.93
N THR A 147 2.07 -10.30 1.77
CA THR A 147 1.79 -11.32 0.74
C THR A 147 2.27 -10.88 -0.65
N PRO A 148 3.60 -10.70 -0.85
CA PRO A 148 4.12 -10.33 -2.15
C PRO A 148 3.97 -11.46 -3.16
N GLN A 149 3.79 -11.10 -4.42
CA GLN A 149 3.87 -12.05 -5.52
C GLN A 149 5.28 -12.05 -6.13
N ALA A 150 5.86 -13.23 -6.30
CA ALA A 150 7.12 -13.37 -7.03
C ALA A 150 6.95 -12.85 -8.48
N ARG A 151 7.82 -11.96 -8.92
CA ARG A 151 7.81 -11.37 -10.27
C ARG A 151 9.23 -11.34 -10.83
N PRO A 152 9.42 -11.63 -12.13
CA PRO A 152 10.73 -11.46 -12.77
C PRO A 152 11.25 -10.03 -12.61
N GLY A 153 12.52 -9.90 -12.24
CA GLY A 153 13.16 -8.60 -12.04
C GLY A 153 12.99 -7.99 -10.65
N LEU A 154 12.22 -8.62 -9.76
CA LEU A 154 12.12 -8.23 -8.36
C LEU A 154 12.72 -9.31 -7.44
N THR A 155 13.33 -8.87 -6.37
CA THR A 155 13.73 -9.71 -5.23
C THR A 155 12.66 -9.61 -4.16
N VAL A 156 12.25 -10.76 -3.63
CA VAL A 156 11.33 -10.90 -2.49
C VAL A 156 12.10 -11.64 -1.40
N GLU A 157 12.31 -10.99 -0.28
CA GLU A 157 13.11 -11.46 0.84
C GLU A 157 12.27 -11.46 2.11
N LEU A 158 12.28 -12.56 2.88
CA LEU A 158 11.67 -12.57 4.21
C LEU A 158 12.43 -11.61 5.11
N LEU A 159 11.76 -10.59 5.63
CA LEU A 159 12.36 -9.58 6.50
C LEU A 159 12.21 -9.94 7.97
N LEU A 160 11.01 -10.31 8.39
CA LEU A 160 10.68 -10.72 9.75
C LEU A 160 9.39 -11.55 9.78
N GLU A 161 9.14 -12.25 10.87
CA GLU A 161 7.85 -12.86 11.17
C GLU A 161 7.14 -12.08 12.27
N GLU A 162 5.99 -11.50 11.96
CA GLU A 162 5.12 -10.89 12.96
C GLU A 162 4.43 -12.00 13.79
N GLN A 163 4.40 -11.81 15.08
CA GLN A 163 3.59 -12.63 15.99
C GLN A 163 2.27 -11.92 16.23
N LEU A 164 1.17 -12.44 15.69
CA LEU A 164 -0.18 -11.94 15.95
C LEU A 164 -0.70 -12.56 17.22
N VAL A 165 -0.99 -11.72 18.21
CA VAL A 165 -1.54 -12.12 19.50
C VAL A 165 -2.93 -11.51 19.69
N MET A 166 -3.82 -12.25 20.34
CA MET A 166 -5.13 -11.71 20.74
C MET A 166 -4.94 -10.71 21.87
N ALA A 167 -5.44 -9.51 21.66
CA ALA A 167 -5.37 -8.41 22.62
C ALA A 167 -6.76 -7.96 23.07
N SER A 168 -6.85 -7.50 24.31
CA SER A 168 -8.06 -6.98 24.91
C SER A 168 -7.78 -5.78 25.80
N THR A 169 -8.77 -4.92 25.97
CA THR A 169 -8.77 -3.88 27.03
C THR A 169 -9.19 -4.41 28.40
N ARG A 170 -9.64 -5.67 28.48
CA ARG A 170 -9.99 -6.37 29.73
C ARG A 170 -8.96 -7.47 30.02
N THR A 171 -8.72 -7.72 31.29
CA THR A 171 -7.78 -8.75 31.73
C THR A 171 -8.36 -10.18 31.74
N ASP A 172 -9.70 -10.29 31.71
CA ASP A 172 -10.48 -11.54 31.86
C ASP A 172 -11.20 -11.94 30.56
N SER A 173 -10.70 -11.50 29.42
CA SER A 173 -11.31 -11.82 28.11
C SER A 173 -11.12 -13.31 27.77
N PRO A 174 -12.17 -13.96 27.24
CA PRO A 174 -12.08 -15.35 26.79
C PRO A 174 -11.11 -15.49 25.60
N PRO A 175 -10.46 -16.67 25.44
CA PRO A 175 -9.51 -16.91 24.36
C PRO A 175 -10.16 -17.12 22.98
N GLU A 176 -11.45 -16.84 22.86
CA GLU A 176 -12.24 -16.97 21.64
C GLU A 176 -12.85 -15.63 21.23
N PRO A 177 -13.09 -15.41 19.93
CA PRO A 177 -13.82 -14.24 19.43
C PRO A 177 -15.19 -14.13 20.07
N SER A 178 -15.48 -12.99 20.69
CA SER A 178 -16.77 -12.70 21.37
C SER A 178 -17.55 -11.59 20.65
N GLY A 179 -18.68 -11.16 21.22
CA GLY A 179 -19.57 -10.18 20.60
C GLY A 179 -18.97 -8.78 20.37
N ASP A 180 -17.82 -8.49 20.95
CA ASP A 180 -17.06 -7.24 20.77
C ASP A 180 -15.72 -7.45 20.02
N TYR A 181 -15.60 -8.59 19.33
CA TYR A 181 -14.42 -8.92 18.54
C TYR A 181 -14.26 -8.01 17.32
N ILE A 182 -13.05 -7.53 17.11
CA ILE A 182 -12.65 -6.75 15.95
C ILE A 182 -11.83 -7.67 15.03
N TYR A 183 -12.39 -8.01 13.88
CA TYR A 183 -11.67 -8.79 12.89
C TYR A 183 -10.78 -7.85 12.05
N VAL A 184 -9.47 -8.05 12.10
CA VAL A 184 -8.53 -7.38 11.22
C VAL A 184 -8.12 -8.33 10.12
N ASP A 185 -8.34 -7.95 8.87
CA ASP A 185 -7.91 -8.72 7.71
C ASP A 185 -6.39 -8.54 7.48
N TRP A 186 -5.63 -9.50 8.00
CA TRP A 186 -4.19 -9.58 7.80
C TRP A 186 -3.81 -10.35 6.54
N GLY A 187 -4.77 -10.76 5.72
CA GLY A 187 -4.58 -11.48 4.48
C GLY A 187 -5.03 -12.96 4.54
N ALA A 188 -4.91 -13.62 3.40
CA ALA A 188 -5.49 -14.95 3.18
C ALA A 188 -4.92 -16.04 4.11
N GLU A 189 -3.63 -15.97 4.45
CA GLU A 189 -2.99 -16.94 5.34
C GLU A 189 -3.53 -16.81 6.77
N PHE A 190 -3.63 -15.57 7.28
CA PHE A 190 -4.27 -15.33 8.57
C PHE A 190 -5.72 -15.80 8.58
N PHE A 191 -6.49 -15.47 7.53
CA PHE A 191 -7.88 -15.91 7.41
C PHE A 191 -8.01 -17.43 7.51
N ALA A 192 -7.15 -18.18 6.81
CA ALA A 192 -7.16 -19.63 6.84
C ALA A 192 -6.86 -20.19 8.24
N HIS A 193 -5.80 -19.71 8.90
CA HIS A 193 -5.41 -20.16 10.23
C HIS A 193 -6.44 -19.75 11.30
N HIS A 194 -6.97 -18.53 11.23
CA HIS A 194 -8.02 -18.04 12.11
C HIS A 194 -9.28 -18.89 12.00
N SER A 195 -9.70 -19.24 10.77
CA SER A 195 -10.89 -20.08 10.54
C SER A 195 -10.72 -21.50 11.06
N LEU A 196 -9.49 -22.04 11.02
CA LEU A 196 -9.17 -23.34 11.60
C LEU A 196 -9.18 -23.32 13.14
N ALA A 197 -8.65 -22.24 13.72
CA ALA A 197 -8.62 -22.07 15.18
C ALA A 197 -10.02 -21.78 15.77
N PHE A 198 -10.87 -21.08 15.02
CA PHE A 198 -12.21 -20.68 15.46
C PHE A 198 -13.28 -21.14 14.46
N PRO A 199 -13.57 -22.45 14.37
CA PRO A 199 -14.51 -23.00 13.37
C PRO A 199 -15.96 -22.52 13.55
N ASN A 200 -16.33 -22.08 14.76
CA ASN A 200 -17.65 -21.55 15.07
C ASN A 200 -17.77 -20.03 14.89
N PHE A 201 -16.72 -19.36 14.47
CA PHE A 201 -16.72 -17.92 14.23
C PHE A 201 -17.54 -17.59 12.97
N VAL A 202 -18.66 -16.91 13.15
CA VAL A 202 -19.59 -16.55 12.06
C VAL A 202 -19.38 -15.12 11.54
N GLY A 203 -18.52 -14.31 12.20
CA GLY A 203 -18.21 -12.94 11.82
C GLY A 203 -18.06 -12.01 13.00
N ALA A 204 -17.50 -10.83 12.77
CA ALA A 204 -17.28 -9.79 13.76
C ALA A 204 -18.23 -8.61 13.54
N PRO A 205 -18.64 -7.90 14.61
CA PRO A 205 -19.40 -6.65 14.49
C PRO A 205 -18.66 -5.58 13.70
N LEU A 206 -17.32 -5.64 13.70
CA LEU A 206 -16.45 -4.78 12.92
C LEU A 206 -15.36 -5.60 12.24
N SER A 207 -15.26 -5.45 10.93
CA SER A 207 -14.14 -5.96 10.12
C SER A 207 -13.39 -4.78 9.50
N VAL A 208 -12.07 -4.79 9.59
CA VAL A 208 -11.19 -3.75 9.04
C VAL A 208 -10.02 -4.40 8.30
N ASN A 209 -9.46 -3.71 7.31
CA ASN A 209 -8.28 -4.13 6.56
C ASN A 209 -7.01 -3.34 6.89
N ILE A 210 -7.09 -2.48 7.92
CA ILE A 210 -5.97 -1.69 8.44
C ILE A 210 -5.86 -1.95 9.94
N GLY A 211 -4.77 -2.58 10.38
CA GLY A 211 -4.55 -2.95 11.77
C GLY A 211 -4.60 -1.78 12.73
N TRP A 212 -4.02 -0.64 12.35
CA TRP A 212 -4.10 0.59 13.13
C TRP A 212 -5.55 1.01 13.45
N LEU A 213 -6.45 0.97 12.45
CA LEU A 213 -7.86 1.32 12.66
C LEU A 213 -8.53 0.38 13.68
N GLY A 214 -8.25 -0.93 13.56
CA GLY A 214 -8.72 -1.92 14.53
C GLY A 214 -8.21 -1.66 15.93
N LEU A 215 -6.91 -1.36 16.07
CA LEU A 215 -6.28 -1.05 17.36
C LEU A 215 -6.85 0.24 17.98
N GLN A 216 -7.00 1.31 17.20
CA GLN A 216 -7.62 2.55 17.69
C GLN A 216 -9.06 2.31 18.18
N ARG A 217 -9.84 1.53 17.42
CA ARG A 217 -11.19 1.16 17.82
C ARG A 217 -11.20 0.37 19.14
N LEU A 218 -10.28 -0.57 19.30
CA LEU A 218 -10.11 -1.34 20.54
C LEU A 218 -9.76 -0.42 21.70
N LEU A 219 -8.80 0.48 21.55
CA LEU A 219 -8.36 1.42 22.59
C LEU A 219 -9.45 2.41 23.01
N MET A 220 -10.30 2.85 22.09
CA MET A 220 -11.35 3.85 22.34
C MET A 220 -12.60 3.24 22.96
N ASN A 221 -12.99 2.05 22.54
CA ASN A 221 -14.30 1.49 22.86
C ASN A 221 -14.25 0.11 23.54
N GLY A 222 -13.04 -0.41 23.75
CA GLY A 222 -12.87 -1.78 24.22
C GLY A 222 -13.11 -2.83 23.15
N GLY A 223 -12.97 -4.08 23.57
CA GLY A 223 -13.13 -5.26 22.73
C GLY A 223 -11.91 -6.15 22.70
N THR A 224 -11.89 -7.06 21.73
CA THR A 224 -10.78 -8.00 21.47
C THR A 224 -10.44 -8.02 20.00
N GLY A 225 -9.21 -8.42 19.63
CA GLY A 225 -8.78 -8.57 18.25
C GLY A 225 -7.33 -9.03 18.15
N TYR A 226 -6.91 -9.47 16.94
CA TYR A 226 -5.54 -9.91 16.70
C TYR A 226 -4.69 -8.78 16.11
N PHE A 227 -3.53 -8.56 16.74
CA PHE A 227 -2.57 -7.53 16.33
C PHE A 227 -1.13 -8.04 16.44
N PRO A 228 -0.20 -7.53 15.62
CA PRO A 228 1.22 -7.75 15.83
C PRO A 228 1.66 -7.35 17.24
N ALA A 229 2.37 -8.24 17.93
CA ALA A 229 2.82 -8.01 19.30
C ALA A 229 3.61 -6.70 19.46
N ARG A 230 4.41 -6.31 18.45
CA ARG A 230 5.15 -5.04 18.48
C ARG A 230 4.24 -3.80 18.52
N MET A 231 3.08 -3.82 17.85
CA MET A 231 2.12 -2.71 17.88
C MET A 231 1.48 -2.53 19.27
N LEU A 232 1.46 -3.58 20.08
CA LEU A 232 0.84 -3.58 21.41
C LEU A 232 1.80 -3.13 22.52
N ARG A 233 3.12 -3.26 22.34
CA ARG A 233 4.14 -3.05 23.41
C ARG A 233 3.92 -1.76 24.22
N ALA A 234 3.74 -0.63 23.55
CA ALA A 234 3.54 0.65 24.22
C ALA A 234 2.22 0.71 25.03
N HIS A 235 1.20 0.03 24.57
CA HIS A 235 -0.12 -0.03 25.20
C HIS A 235 -0.15 -1.06 26.35
N GLU A 236 0.59 -2.16 26.23
CA GLU A 236 0.79 -3.14 27.30
C GLU A 236 1.52 -2.51 28.50
N VAL A 237 2.61 -1.77 28.25
CA VAL A 237 3.37 -1.07 29.29
C VAL A 237 2.49 -0.06 30.05
N THR A 238 1.54 0.57 29.37
CA THR A 238 0.62 1.54 30.01
C THR A 238 -0.64 0.89 30.58
N GLY A 239 -0.77 -0.44 30.50
CA GLY A 239 -1.93 -1.19 31.01
C GLY A 239 -3.24 -0.93 30.25
N LYS A 240 -3.18 -0.33 29.07
CA LYS A 240 -4.37 -0.08 28.23
C LYS A 240 -4.84 -1.30 27.46
N VAL A 241 -3.93 -2.24 27.21
CA VAL A 241 -4.18 -3.47 26.48
C VAL A 241 -3.47 -4.63 27.20
N HIS A 242 -4.10 -5.79 27.19
CA HIS A 242 -3.60 -7.03 27.76
C HIS A 242 -3.64 -8.14 26.70
N ARG A 243 -2.67 -9.03 26.68
CA ARG A 243 -2.77 -10.26 25.90
C ARG A 243 -3.79 -11.17 26.51
N VAL A 244 -4.61 -11.77 25.66
CA VAL A 244 -5.58 -12.77 26.10
C VAL A 244 -4.86 -14.08 26.32
N VAL A 245 -4.92 -14.59 27.55
CA VAL A 245 -4.27 -15.85 27.94
C VAL A 245 -4.94 -17.03 27.23
N ASP A 246 -4.15 -18.03 26.83
CA ASP A 246 -4.59 -19.26 26.14
C ASP A 246 -5.22 -19.02 24.74
N ALA A 247 -5.24 -17.80 24.22
CA ALA A 247 -5.63 -17.57 22.82
C ALA A 247 -4.53 -18.07 21.88
N PRO A 248 -4.90 -18.72 20.74
CA PRO A 248 -3.92 -19.14 19.76
C PRO A 248 -3.16 -17.95 19.19
N GLU A 249 -1.88 -18.14 18.90
CA GLU A 249 -1.05 -17.15 18.25
C GLU A 249 -0.84 -17.52 16.78
N PHE A 250 -0.74 -16.50 15.92
CA PHE A 250 -0.51 -16.71 14.49
C PHE A 250 0.77 -16.02 14.05
N ARG A 251 1.43 -16.60 13.06
CA ARG A 251 2.58 -15.98 12.40
C ARG A 251 2.14 -15.28 11.13
N LEU A 252 2.70 -14.10 10.90
CA LEU A 252 2.45 -13.30 9.72
C LEU A 252 3.81 -12.85 9.15
N PRO A 253 4.32 -13.52 8.11
CA PRO A 253 5.61 -13.16 7.53
C PRO A 253 5.51 -11.80 6.82
N ALA A 254 6.49 -10.94 7.04
CA ALA A 254 6.65 -9.67 6.34
C ALA A 254 7.89 -9.72 5.45
N TYR A 255 7.72 -9.24 4.23
CA TYR A 255 8.72 -9.32 3.18
C TYR A 255 9.21 -7.95 2.76
N LEU A 256 10.49 -7.91 2.40
CA LEU A 256 11.17 -6.79 1.76
C LEU A 256 11.26 -7.08 0.26
N CYS A 257 10.69 -6.17 -0.54
CA CYS A 257 10.61 -6.32 -1.99
C CYS A 257 11.34 -5.14 -2.67
N PHE A 258 12.20 -5.42 -3.65
CA PHE A 258 13.01 -4.42 -4.34
C PHE A 258 13.49 -4.94 -5.70
N PRO A 259 13.98 -4.08 -6.64
CA PRO A 259 14.53 -4.51 -7.92
C PRO A 259 15.73 -5.45 -7.76
N ALA A 260 15.78 -6.56 -8.51
CA ALA A 260 16.86 -7.56 -8.45
C ALA A 260 18.21 -7.01 -8.93
N LYS A 261 18.19 -6.05 -9.87
CA LYS A 261 19.39 -5.32 -10.31
C LYS A 261 19.48 -4.04 -9.49
N MET A 262 20.35 -4.06 -8.50
CA MET A 262 20.63 -2.90 -7.68
C MET A 262 21.88 -2.17 -8.19
N GLU A 263 21.79 -0.85 -8.33
CA GLU A 263 22.96 0.01 -8.40
C GLU A 263 23.42 0.30 -6.96
N SER A 264 24.73 0.38 -6.74
CA SER A 264 25.30 0.78 -5.45
C SER A 264 24.84 2.19 -5.09
N GLY A 265 24.51 2.45 -3.82
CA GLY A 265 24.12 3.79 -3.38
C GLY A 265 23.03 3.80 -2.30
N PRO A 266 22.15 4.81 -2.31
CA PRO A 266 21.13 4.99 -1.26
C PRO A 266 20.23 3.79 -1.05
N LEU A 267 19.91 3.05 -2.13
CA LEU A 267 19.06 1.85 -2.07
C LEU A 267 19.71 0.74 -1.23
N SER A 268 21.01 0.41 -1.47
CA SER A 268 21.72 -0.60 -0.70
C SER A 268 21.78 -0.24 0.79
N LEU A 269 22.12 1.02 1.10
CA LEU A 269 22.15 1.51 2.48
C LEU A 269 20.80 1.41 3.17
N ALA A 270 19.72 1.74 2.45
CA ALA A 270 18.36 1.64 2.96
C ALA A 270 17.99 0.18 3.29
N LEU A 271 18.26 -0.76 2.37
CA LEU A 271 18.00 -2.18 2.57
C LEU A 271 18.76 -2.72 3.79
N ASP A 272 20.07 -2.42 3.93
CA ASP A 272 20.87 -2.87 5.04
C ASP A 272 20.40 -2.31 6.38
N THR A 273 20.00 -1.04 6.40
CA THR A 273 19.50 -0.40 7.62
C THR A 273 18.09 -0.88 7.99
N ILE A 274 17.21 -1.17 7.02
CA ILE A 274 15.90 -1.78 7.27
C ILE A 274 16.06 -3.17 7.87
N ARG A 275 16.94 -4.03 7.32
CA ARG A 275 17.24 -5.37 7.84
C ARG A 275 17.72 -5.30 9.30
N ARG A 276 18.62 -4.37 9.60
CA ARG A 276 19.14 -4.18 10.95
C ARG A 276 18.03 -3.79 11.94
N VAL A 277 17.20 -2.80 11.59
CA VAL A 277 16.08 -2.37 12.45
C VAL A 277 15.05 -3.48 12.64
N ALA A 278 14.81 -4.30 11.61
CA ALA A 278 13.92 -5.46 11.72
C ALA A 278 14.48 -6.52 12.70
N ALA A 279 15.79 -6.81 12.63
CA ALA A 279 16.44 -7.76 13.53
C ALA A 279 16.47 -7.29 15.00
N GLU A 280 16.58 -5.99 15.25
CA GLU A 280 16.56 -5.40 16.60
C GLU A 280 15.15 -5.35 17.23
N GLY A 281 14.11 -5.49 16.43
CA GLY A 281 12.70 -5.39 16.87
C GLY A 281 11.97 -6.72 16.96
N ALA A 282 12.62 -7.82 16.52
CA ALA A 282 12.07 -9.17 16.50
C ALA A 282 11.98 -9.81 17.91
#